data_e5074efa1fb6361c40fbfca101c43a00
#
_entry.id   e5074efa1fb6361c40fbfca101c43a00
#
_cell.length_a   1.000
_cell.length_b   1.000
_cell.length_c   1.000
_cell.angle_alpha   90.00
_cell.angle_beta   90.00
_cell.angle_gamma   90.00
#
_symmetry.space_group_name_H-M   'P 1'
#
loop_
_entity.id
_entity.type
_entity.pdbx_description
1 polymer ?
#
loop_
_entity_poly.entity_id
_entity_poly.type
_entity_poly.pdbx_seq_one_letter_code
_entity_poly.pdbx_strand_id
1 'polypeptide(L)'
;MEAFRRQNFNHEVAREVKQGNVLRKCSILSTNPRQRGNELYKSKKHDSKIHETILSLYSESIAFAPEGSEELALGYSNRSALLLHLHRPKNSLIDIARALKMTKSTDLRRKLFSRKANCLELIDKSTDPEDYDTSDELEIPAFTPSKEVPCAADCVKIVYNKQFGRHIIATRDIEPGEVITAETSYAAFPNGNQLYLNCSHCLCLAWNGIPCDSCAHFIFCSEECKKEAWNAYHDIECRIIPYIFLNITEKSNYASIMTSARIFITAAKKEGIKNMLEIAESIDKQDSCTSVWSNKGFNYETFSSCYNLITHENSFEHEQIYKCQANIILNLLYTYTDIINTLQKTDSDAKNSYDIVQIFSALEKILIKLLKIVAFNSYGYEIHHGTYHLKVKNQFLMPDSVKGIIVTLFSAFFNHSCYPNISRIFMPKRKMATITILPVKKANRYQIII
;
A
#
# COMPACT_ATOMS: atom_id res chain seq x y z
N MET A 1 -17.99 -24.16 -21.89
CA MET A 1 -18.33 -22.74 -22.19
C MET A 1 -17.44 -21.75 -21.46
N GLU A 2 -17.14 -21.99 -20.20
CA GLU A 2 -16.28 -21.07 -19.39
C GLU A 2 -14.81 -21.08 -19.85
N ALA A 3 -14.25 -22.25 -20.20
CA ALA A 3 -12.91 -22.37 -20.77
C ALA A 3 -12.78 -21.67 -22.13
N PHE A 4 -13.81 -21.75 -22.97
CA PHE A 4 -13.86 -21.12 -24.28
C PHE A 4 -13.98 -19.59 -24.16
N ARG A 5 -14.75 -19.08 -23.17
CA ARG A 5 -14.83 -17.63 -22.86
C ARG A 5 -13.51 -17.10 -22.29
N ARG A 6 -12.82 -17.88 -21.44
CA ARG A 6 -11.46 -17.52 -20.95
C ARG A 6 -10.43 -17.49 -22.08
N GLN A 7 -10.52 -18.39 -23.02
CA GLN A 7 -9.60 -18.46 -24.16
C GLN A 7 -9.81 -17.28 -25.12
N ASN A 8 -11.05 -16.94 -25.43
CA ASN A 8 -11.36 -15.77 -26.24
C ASN A 8 -11.02 -14.44 -25.54
N PHE A 9 -11.27 -14.35 -24.23
CA PHE A 9 -10.89 -13.19 -23.43
C PHE A 9 -9.36 -13.02 -23.43
N ASN A 10 -8.60 -14.08 -23.24
CA ASN A 10 -7.14 -14.03 -23.30
C ASN A 10 -6.63 -13.66 -24.70
N HIS A 11 -7.31 -14.04 -25.77
CA HIS A 11 -6.96 -13.65 -27.12
C HIS A 11 -7.25 -12.18 -27.43
N GLU A 12 -8.39 -11.65 -26.98
CA GLU A 12 -8.71 -10.22 -27.10
C GLU A 12 -7.77 -9.35 -26.26
N VAL A 13 -7.54 -9.72 -24.99
CA VAL A 13 -6.55 -9.07 -24.12
C VAL A 13 -5.17 -9.13 -24.75
N ALA A 14 -4.74 -10.27 -25.30
CA ALA A 14 -3.45 -10.38 -25.96
C ALA A 14 -3.35 -9.53 -27.23
N ARG A 15 -4.47 -9.30 -27.93
CA ARG A 15 -4.52 -8.42 -29.12
C ARG A 15 -4.44 -6.95 -28.71
N GLU A 16 -5.14 -6.54 -27.68
CA GLU A 16 -5.09 -5.19 -27.11
C GLU A 16 -3.70 -4.91 -26.48
N VAL A 17 -3.07 -5.89 -25.82
CA VAL A 17 -1.69 -5.81 -25.31
C VAL A 17 -0.71 -5.57 -26.45
N LYS A 18 -0.82 -6.31 -27.56
CA LYS A 18 0.03 -6.12 -28.75
C LYS A 18 -0.16 -4.74 -29.41
N GLN A 19 -1.33 -4.11 -29.23
CA GLN A 19 -1.63 -2.77 -29.74
C GLN A 19 -1.27 -1.64 -28.75
N GLY A 20 -0.68 -1.95 -27.58
CA GLY A 20 -0.32 -0.96 -26.56
C GLY A 20 -1.50 -0.39 -25.76
N ASN A 21 -2.72 -0.94 -25.95
CA ASN A 21 -3.95 -0.41 -25.36
C ASN A 21 -4.33 -1.03 -24.00
N VAL A 22 -3.83 -2.22 -23.68
CA VAL A 22 -4.22 -2.97 -22.45
C VAL A 22 -3.77 -2.29 -21.16
N LEU A 23 -2.85 -1.35 -21.27
CA LEU A 23 -2.30 -0.63 -20.12
C LEU A 23 -3.16 0.57 -19.72
N ARG A 24 -4.23 0.86 -20.47
CA ARG A 24 -5.14 1.99 -20.25
C ARG A 24 -6.53 1.51 -19.88
N LYS A 25 -7.36 2.45 -19.46
CA LYS A 25 -8.78 2.21 -19.21
C LYS A 25 -9.48 1.72 -20.48
N CYS A 26 -10.25 0.64 -20.35
CA CYS A 26 -10.86 -0.06 -21.47
C CYS A 26 -12.26 -0.58 -21.08
N SER A 27 -13.27 -0.33 -21.91
CA SER A 27 -14.65 -0.78 -21.69
C SER A 27 -14.79 -2.29 -21.58
N ILE A 28 -14.01 -3.05 -22.35
CA ILE A 28 -14.02 -4.52 -22.32
C ILE A 28 -13.51 -5.03 -20.97
N LEU A 29 -12.37 -4.48 -20.49
CA LEU A 29 -11.78 -4.86 -19.21
C LEU A 29 -12.64 -4.43 -18.01
N SER A 30 -13.40 -3.34 -18.15
CA SER A 30 -14.39 -2.90 -17.15
C SER A 30 -15.59 -3.84 -17.05
N THR A 31 -16.04 -4.40 -18.19
CA THR A 31 -17.30 -5.16 -18.25
C THR A 31 -17.18 -6.53 -17.58
N ASN A 32 -16.05 -7.22 -17.72
CA ASN A 32 -15.89 -8.58 -17.19
C ASN A 32 -15.99 -8.65 -15.65
N PRO A 33 -15.23 -7.87 -14.86
CA PRO A 33 -15.36 -7.90 -13.40
C PRO A 33 -16.77 -7.47 -12.96
N ARG A 34 -17.39 -6.51 -13.64
CA ARG A 34 -18.77 -6.09 -13.33
C ARG A 34 -19.77 -7.24 -13.51
N GLN A 35 -19.67 -8.00 -14.61
CA GLN A 35 -20.56 -9.15 -14.85
C GLN A 35 -20.36 -10.26 -13.80
N ARG A 36 -19.12 -10.58 -13.45
CA ARG A 36 -18.80 -11.53 -12.39
C ARG A 36 -19.34 -11.08 -11.03
N GLY A 37 -19.21 -9.79 -10.73
CA GLY A 37 -19.80 -9.20 -9.52
C GLY A 37 -21.32 -9.32 -9.50
N ASN A 38 -22.00 -9.12 -10.64
CA ASN A 38 -23.45 -9.29 -10.77
C ASN A 38 -23.89 -10.76 -10.58
N GLU A 39 -23.12 -11.71 -11.08
CA GLU A 39 -23.41 -13.15 -10.90
C GLU A 39 -23.34 -13.53 -9.41
N LEU A 40 -22.30 -13.08 -8.71
CA LEU A 40 -22.16 -13.29 -7.28
C LEU A 40 -23.26 -12.57 -6.48
N TYR A 41 -23.59 -11.34 -6.83
CA TYR A 41 -24.63 -10.56 -6.16
C TYR A 41 -26.04 -11.18 -6.31
N LYS A 42 -26.30 -11.87 -7.41
CA LYS A 42 -27.55 -12.62 -7.63
C LYS A 42 -27.55 -14.02 -6.99
N SER A 43 -26.40 -14.51 -6.58
CA SER A 43 -26.32 -15.81 -5.90
C SER A 43 -27.03 -15.73 -4.54
N LYS A 44 -27.58 -16.87 -4.08
CA LYS A 44 -28.24 -16.91 -2.76
C LYS A 44 -27.25 -17.00 -1.59
N LYS A 45 -25.96 -17.09 -1.88
CA LYS A 45 -24.91 -17.12 -0.86
C LYS A 45 -24.41 -15.69 -0.62
N HIS A 46 -24.68 -15.16 0.55
CA HIS A 46 -24.27 -13.83 0.97
C HIS A 46 -23.54 -13.94 2.31
N ASP A 47 -22.26 -14.26 2.24
CA ASP A 47 -21.35 -14.14 3.39
C ASP A 47 -20.42 -12.92 3.20
N SER A 48 -19.70 -12.57 4.25
CA SER A 48 -18.80 -11.43 4.27
C SER A 48 -17.71 -11.49 3.19
N LYS A 49 -17.16 -12.68 2.93
CA LYS A 49 -16.10 -12.89 1.94
C LYS A 49 -16.63 -12.70 0.51
N ILE A 50 -17.87 -13.12 0.27
CA ILE A 50 -18.54 -12.89 -1.02
C ILE A 50 -18.79 -11.39 -1.22
N HIS A 51 -19.25 -10.67 -0.18
CA HIS A 51 -19.45 -9.23 -0.26
C HIS A 51 -18.15 -8.45 -0.54
N GLU A 52 -17.04 -8.82 0.12
CA GLU A 52 -15.72 -8.27 -0.20
C GLU A 52 -15.33 -8.53 -1.66
N THR A 53 -15.56 -9.76 -2.14
CA THR A 53 -15.28 -10.13 -3.53
C THR A 53 -16.11 -9.30 -4.52
N ILE A 54 -17.40 -9.09 -4.25
CA ILE A 54 -18.27 -8.27 -5.10
C ILE A 54 -17.83 -6.82 -5.08
N LEU A 55 -17.49 -6.27 -3.90
CA LEU A 55 -16.98 -4.90 -3.76
C LEU A 55 -15.69 -4.71 -4.57
N SER A 56 -14.76 -5.66 -4.46
CA SER A 56 -13.52 -5.66 -5.24
C SER A 56 -13.80 -5.68 -6.74
N LEU A 57 -14.68 -6.56 -7.22
CA LEU A 57 -15.02 -6.68 -8.64
C LEU A 57 -15.69 -5.43 -9.20
N TYR A 58 -16.59 -4.79 -8.45
CA TYR A 58 -17.18 -3.52 -8.87
C TYR A 58 -16.17 -2.38 -8.87
N SER A 59 -15.29 -2.33 -7.89
CA SER A 59 -14.22 -1.34 -7.83
C SER A 59 -13.18 -1.55 -8.93
N GLU A 60 -12.85 -2.79 -9.27
CA GLU A 60 -12.03 -3.16 -10.43
C GLU A 60 -12.67 -2.68 -11.74
N SER A 61 -13.96 -2.96 -11.91
CA SER A 61 -14.72 -2.45 -13.07
C SER A 61 -14.65 -0.92 -13.20
N ILE A 62 -14.82 -0.21 -12.10
CA ILE A 62 -14.72 1.25 -12.05
C ILE A 62 -13.30 1.70 -12.41
N ALA A 63 -12.27 1.01 -11.92
CA ALA A 63 -10.89 1.35 -12.21
C ALA A 63 -10.53 1.19 -13.70
N PHE A 64 -11.05 0.16 -14.36
CA PHE A 64 -10.83 -0.08 -15.80
C PHE A 64 -11.74 0.74 -16.72
N ALA A 65 -12.84 1.30 -16.23
CA ALA A 65 -13.77 2.04 -17.07
C ALA A 65 -13.15 3.35 -17.59
N PRO A 66 -13.33 3.68 -18.89
CA PRO A 66 -12.96 4.99 -19.41
C PRO A 66 -13.71 6.11 -18.70
N GLU A 67 -13.07 7.26 -18.55
CA GLU A 67 -13.70 8.43 -17.94
C GLU A 67 -14.94 8.86 -18.71
N GLY A 68 -16.01 9.22 -17.99
CA GLY A 68 -17.29 9.67 -18.58
C GLY A 68 -18.06 8.59 -19.32
N SER A 69 -17.61 7.34 -19.35
CA SER A 69 -18.28 6.25 -20.08
C SER A 69 -19.53 5.73 -19.36
N GLU A 70 -20.41 5.09 -20.11
CA GLU A 70 -21.58 4.41 -19.54
C GLU A 70 -21.16 3.20 -18.69
N GLU A 71 -20.04 2.53 -19.01
CA GLU A 71 -19.46 1.46 -18.22
C GLU A 71 -19.07 1.96 -16.81
N LEU A 72 -18.50 3.15 -16.73
CA LEU A 72 -18.17 3.79 -15.44
C LEU A 72 -19.43 4.08 -14.62
N ALA A 73 -20.48 4.62 -15.27
CA ALA A 73 -21.77 4.83 -14.62
C ALA A 73 -22.40 3.53 -14.12
N LEU A 74 -22.33 2.46 -14.92
CA LEU A 74 -22.82 1.12 -14.53
C LEU A 74 -22.01 0.54 -13.37
N GLY A 75 -20.69 0.73 -13.35
CA GLY A 75 -19.83 0.31 -12.24
C GLY A 75 -20.25 0.96 -10.93
N TYR A 76 -20.39 2.29 -10.91
CA TYR A 76 -20.88 3.03 -9.73
C TYR A 76 -22.30 2.62 -9.34
N SER A 77 -23.21 2.45 -10.32
CA SER A 77 -24.56 1.99 -10.04
C SER A 77 -24.59 0.62 -9.36
N ASN A 78 -23.77 -0.32 -9.80
CA ASN A 78 -23.73 -1.65 -9.21
C ASN A 78 -23.11 -1.62 -7.81
N ARG A 79 -22.01 -0.87 -7.61
CA ARG A 79 -21.41 -0.71 -6.29
C ARG A 79 -22.36 -0.02 -5.32
N SER A 80 -23.12 0.98 -5.75
CA SER A 80 -24.15 1.61 -4.90
C SER A 80 -25.26 0.64 -4.47
N ALA A 81 -25.61 -0.35 -5.31
CA ALA A 81 -26.57 -1.38 -4.93
C ALA A 81 -26.03 -2.28 -3.81
N LEU A 82 -24.76 -2.70 -3.94
CA LEU A 82 -24.09 -3.46 -2.90
C LEU A 82 -23.97 -2.66 -1.60
N LEU A 83 -23.55 -1.40 -1.68
CA LEU A 83 -23.38 -0.54 -0.51
C LEU A 83 -24.70 -0.35 0.25
N LEU A 84 -25.81 -0.18 -0.47
CA LEU A 84 -27.12 -0.12 0.17
C LEU A 84 -27.50 -1.46 0.81
N HIS A 85 -27.23 -2.58 0.16
CA HIS A 85 -27.43 -3.92 0.73
C HIS A 85 -26.59 -4.14 2.00
N LEU A 86 -25.40 -3.56 2.06
CA LEU A 86 -24.53 -3.58 3.23
C LEU A 86 -24.88 -2.54 4.29
N HIS A 87 -26.07 -1.94 4.23
CA HIS A 87 -26.55 -0.88 5.13
C HIS A 87 -25.61 0.33 5.23
N ARG A 88 -25.02 0.72 4.06
CA ARG A 88 -24.19 1.93 3.92
C ARG A 88 -24.86 2.97 3.01
N PRO A 89 -25.97 3.56 3.44
CA PRO A 89 -26.75 4.46 2.59
C PRO A 89 -25.98 5.72 2.20
N LYS A 90 -25.14 6.29 3.06
CA LYS A 90 -24.33 7.47 2.74
C LYS A 90 -23.31 7.15 1.63
N ASN A 91 -22.60 6.02 1.75
CA ASN A 91 -21.68 5.56 0.70
C ASN A 91 -22.42 5.26 -0.61
N SER A 92 -23.61 4.65 -0.54
CA SER A 92 -24.45 4.42 -1.71
C SER A 92 -24.81 5.72 -2.42
N LEU A 93 -25.19 6.78 -1.69
CA LEU A 93 -25.51 8.10 -2.25
C LEU A 93 -24.34 8.72 -3.01
N ILE A 94 -23.11 8.55 -2.53
CA ILE A 94 -21.91 9.05 -3.24
C ILE A 94 -21.80 8.41 -4.63
N ASP A 95 -21.91 7.08 -4.71
CA ASP A 95 -21.81 6.38 -5.99
C ASP A 95 -23.03 6.62 -6.90
N ILE A 96 -24.23 6.78 -6.34
CA ILE A 96 -25.42 7.21 -7.08
C ILE A 96 -25.18 8.58 -7.73
N ALA A 97 -24.64 9.54 -6.97
CA ALA A 97 -24.35 10.88 -7.50
C ALA A 97 -23.34 10.84 -8.65
N ARG A 98 -22.28 10.02 -8.51
CA ARG A 98 -21.27 9.81 -9.56
C ARG A 98 -21.90 9.21 -10.83
N ALA A 99 -22.72 8.15 -10.67
CA ALA A 99 -23.39 7.50 -11.79
C ALA A 99 -24.36 8.44 -12.52
N LEU A 100 -25.14 9.24 -11.78
CA LEU A 100 -26.09 10.20 -12.36
C LEU A 100 -25.46 11.31 -13.19
N LYS A 101 -24.20 11.69 -12.87
CA LYS A 101 -23.45 12.69 -13.64
C LYS A 101 -23.04 12.18 -15.02
N MET A 102 -22.91 10.87 -15.20
CA MET A 102 -22.33 10.26 -16.40
C MET A 102 -23.37 9.60 -17.29
N THR A 103 -24.35 8.90 -16.70
CA THR A 103 -25.32 8.13 -17.51
C THR A 103 -26.32 8.99 -18.26
N LYS A 104 -26.52 8.63 -19.54
CA LYS A 104 -27.59 9.16 -20.40
C LYS A 104 -28.82 8.24 -20.45
N SER A 105 -28.70 7.01 -19.89
CA SER A 105 -29.78 6.02 -19.90
C SER A 105 -30.93 6.42 -18.95
N THR A 106 -32.14 6.62 -19.51
CA THR A 106 -33.34 6.94 -18.72
C THR A 106 -33.70 5.83 -17.72
N ASP A 107 -33.51 4.57 -18.11
CA ASP A 107 -33.79 3.42 -17.26
C ASP A 107 -32.81 3.32 -16.09
N LEU A 108 -31.54 3.59 -16.36
CA LEU A 108 -30.54 3.61 -15.30
C LEU A 108 -30.79 4.77 -14.33
N ARG A 109 -31.12 5.97 -14.86
CA ARG A 109 -31.48 7.12 -14.01
C ARG A 109 -32.70 6.83 -13.14
N ARG A 110 -33.75 6.20 -13.65
CA ARG A 110 -34.91 5.79 -12.85
C ARG A 110 -34.54 4.87 -11.70
N LYS A 111 -33.70 3.83 -11.95
CA LYS A 111 -33.21 2.92 -10.94
C LYS A 111 -32.37 3.64 -9.86
N LEU A 112 -31.53 4.58 -10.28
CA LEU A 112 -30.68 5.37 -9.37
C LEU A 112 -31.50 6.31 -8.50
N PHE A 113 -32.55 6.99 -9.05
CA PHE A 113 -33.42 7.83 -8.26
C PHE A 113 -34.27 7.03 -7.25
N SER A 114 -34.80 5.86 -7.62
CA SER A 114 -35.46 4.96 -6.66
C SER A 114 -34.54 4.53 -5.53
N ARG A 115 -33.28 4.14 -5.87
CA ARG A 115 -32.29 3.77 -4.84
C ARG A 115 -31.92 4.96 -3.95
N LYS A 116 -31.80 6.16 -4.53
CA LYS A 116 -31.55 7.40 -3.79
C LYS A 116 -32.64 7.65 -2.73
N ALA A 117 -33.91 7.49 -3.12
CA ALA A 117 -35.05 7.63 -2.18
C ALA A 117 -34.94 6.64 -1.03
N ASN A 118 -34.64 5.36 -1.30
CA ASN A 118 -34.45 4.35 -0.26
C ASN A 118 -33.28 4.68 0.68
N CYS A 119 -32.18 5.21 0.14
CA CYS A 119 -31.04 5.64 0.97
C CYS A 119 -31.43 6.77 1.92
N LEU A 120 -32.15 7.79 1.42
CA LEU A 120 -32.60 8.93 2.23
C LEU A 120 -33.56 8.50 3.32
N GLU A 121 -34.51 7.61 2.99
CA GLU A 121 -35.46 7.05 3.97
C GLU A 121 -34.73 6.28 5.10
N LEU A 122 -33.69 5.50 4.76
CA LEU A 122 -32.90 4.78 5.74
C LEU A 122 -32.10 5.72 6.64
N ILE A 123 -31.55 6.80 6.10
CA ILE A 123 -30.82 7.81 6.87
C ILE A 123 -31.76 8.56 7.81
N ASP A 124 -32.96 8.93 7.34
CA ASP A 124 -33.95 9.65 8.15
C ASP A 124 -34.50 8.80 9.32
N LYS A 125 -34.68 7.50 9.08
CA LYS A 125 -35.13 6.53 10.11
C LYS A 125 -34.03 6.08 11.07
N SER A 126 -32.78 6.39 10.79
CA SER A 126 -31.67 6.00 11.64
C SER A 126 -31.63 6.91 12.88
N THR A 127 -31.96 6.35 14.03
CA THR A 127 -31.81 7.02 15.34
C THR A 127 -30.37 6.95 15.86
N ASP A 128 -29.49 6.27 15.13
CA ASP A 128 -28.09 6.13 15.48
C ASP A 128 -27.30 7.30 14.86
N PRO A 129 -26.78 8.23 15.65
CA PRO A 129 -25.95 9.33 15.14
C PRO A 129 -24.60 8.82 14.60
N GLU A 130 -24.26 7.60 14.90
CA GLU A 130 -23.01 6.95 14.50
C GLU A 130 -23.23 6.10 13.24
N ASP A 131 -23.22 6.75 12.09
CA ASP A 131 -22.77 6.11 10.88
C ASP A 131 -21.30 5.74 11.15
N TYR A 132 -21.01 4.48 11.36
CA TYR A 132 -19.69 3.88 11.60
C TYR A 132 -18.69 4.11 10.44
N ASP A 133 -18.70 5.30 9.85
CA ASP A 133 -17.71 5.82 8.92
C ASP A 133 -16.71 6.73 9.64
N THR A 134 -16.89 6.90 10.94
CA THR A 134 -15.81 7.37 11.76
C THR A 134 -14.81 6.21 11.80
N SER A 135 -13.70 6.39 11.10
CA SER A 135 -12.43 6.02 11.64
C SER A 135 -12.44 6.48 13.13
N ASP A 136 -13.03 5.72 14.04
CA ASP A 136 -12.59 5.78 15.41
C ASP A 136 -11.10 5.52 15.30
N GLU A 137 -10.35 6.61 15.20
CA GLU A 137 -8.91 6.57 15.28
C GLU A 137 -8.70 5.92 16.63
N LEU A 138 -8.29 4.65 16.62
CA LEU A 138 -7.81 4.00 17.84
C LEU A 138 -6.80 5.00 18.39
N GLU A 139 -7.20 5.71 19.43
CA GLU A 139 -6.32 6.66 20.08
C GLU A 139 -5.19 5.85 20.69
N ILE A 140 -4.00 6.13 20.22
CA ILE A 140 -2.80 5.57 20.83
C ILE A 140 -2.72 6.15 22.23
N PRO A 141 -2.63 5.31 23.28
CA PRO A 141 -2.41 5.82 24.62
C PRO A 141 -1.21 6.78 24.62
N ALA A 142 -1.34 7.89 25.32
CA ALA A 142 -0.27 8.88 25.40
C ALA A 142 1.01 8.24 25.96
N PHE A 143 2.15 8.53 25.37
CA PHE A 143 3.46 8.14 25.84
C PHE A 143 4.41 9.33 25.81
N THR A 144 5.47 9.30 26.60
CA THR A 144 6.51 10.33 26.56
C THR A 144 7.49 10.04 25.43
N PRO A 145 7.54 10.86 24.36
CA PRO A 145 8.44 10.63 23.25
C PRO A 145 9.91 10.72 23.66
N SER A 146 10.74 9.88 23.07
CA SER A 146 12.20 10.01 23.15
C SER A 146 12.64 11.32 22.46
N LYS A 147 13.63 11.98 23.07
CA LYS A 147 14.22 13.20 22.47
C LYS A 147 14.99 12.91 21.18
N GLU A 148 15.54 11.70 21.05
CA GLU A 148 16.35 11.30 19.90
C GLU A 148 15.48 10.73 18.77
N VAL A 149 14.40 10.02 19.13
CA VAL A 149 13.52 9.32 18.19
C VAL A 149 12.06 9.59 18.56
N PRO A 150 11.43 10.63 18.04
CA PRO A 150 10.09 11.06 18.45
C PRO A 150 8.98 10.00 18.28
N CYS A 151 9.13 9.04 17.37
CA CYS A 151 8.17 7.95 17.23
C CYS A 151 8.33 6.84 18.28
N ALA A 152 9.39 6.86 19.08
CA ALA A 152 9.65 5.93 20.16
C ALA A 152 9.41 6.57 21.52
N ALA A 153 9.01 5.76 22.52
CA ALA A 153 8.90 6.18 23.89
C ALA A 153 10.31 6.37 24.53
N ASP A 154 10.39 7.20 25.56
CA ASP A 154 11.62 7.45 26.33
C ASP A 154 12.14 6.23 27.08
N CYS A 155 11.28 5.23 27.26
CA CYS A 155 11.60 3.97 27.94
C CYS A 155 12.45 3.01 27.11
N VAL A 156 12.77 3.34 25.84
CA VAL A 156 13.54 2.47 24.95
C VAL A 156 14.64 3.22 24.24
N LYS A 157 15.67 2.49 23.79
CA LYS A 157 16.73 3.00 22.92
C LYS A 157 17.30 1.92 22.02
N ILE A 158 17.84 2.32 20.88
CA ILE A 158 18.60 1.43 20.00
C ILE A 158 20.01 1.30 20.53
N VAL A 159 20.52 0.07 20.55
CA VAL A 159 21.91 -0.25 20.86
C VAL A 159 22.47 -1.23 19.84
N TYR A 160 23.79 -1.36 19.82
CA TYR A 160 24.49 -2.35 19.02
C TYR A 160 25.35 -3.25 19.89
N ASN A 161 25.33 -4.54 19.61
CA ASN A 161 26.34 -5.49 20.08
C ASN A 161 26.59 -6.56 19.00
N LYS A 162 27.71 -7.27 19.11
CA LYS A 162 28.12 -8.29 18.12
C LYS A 162 27.16 -9.48 18.04
N GLN A 163 26.47 -9.80 19.13
CA GLN A 163 25.59 -10.99 19.21
C GLN A 163 24.24 -10.74 18.50
N PHE A 164 23.66 -9.55 18.68
CA PHE A 164 22.29 -9.24 18.25
C PHE A 164 22.22 -8.16 17.18
N GLY A 165 23.38 -7.59 16.78
CA GLY A 165 23.40 -6.45 15.90
C GLY A 165 22.76 -5.20 16.53
N ARG A 166 22.12 -4.38 15.71
CA ARG A 166 21.32 -3.24 16.18
C ARG A 166 19.98 -3.76 16.68
N HIS A 167 19.64 -3.40 17.91
CA HIS A 167 18.39 -3.85 18.54
C HIS A 167 17.90 -2.86 19.59
N ILE A 168 16.67 -3.01 20.02
CA ILE A 168 16.02 -2.13 21.00
C ILE A 168 16.12 -2.75 22.40
N ILE A 169 16.50 -1.93 23.37
CA ILE A 169 16.52 -2.30 24.78
C ILE A 169 15.68 -1.32 25.61
N ALA A 170 15.19 -1.79 26.76
CA ALA A 170 14.54 -0.96 27.75
C ALA A 170 15.55 -0.09 28.53
N THR A 171 15.19 1.15 28.80
CA THR A 171 15.97 2.10 29.63
C THR A 171 15.48 2.13 31.08
N ARG A 172 14.23 1.71 31.32
CA ARG A 172 13.56 1.52 32.63
C ARG A 172 12.70 0.26 32.60
N ASP A 173 12.12 -0.08 33.73
CA ASP A 173 11.07 -1.08 33.77
C ASP A 173 9.85 -0.61 32.98
N ILE A 174 9.20 -1.49 32.25
CA ILE A 174 8.06 -1.22 31.38
C ILE A 174 6.94 -2.20 31.74
N GLU A 175 5.77 -1.69 32.03
CA GLU A 175 4.60 -2.50 32.41
C GLU A 175 3.77 -2.88 31.18
N PRO A 176 2.98 -3.97 31.25
CA PRO A 176 2.09 -4.37 30.17
C PRO A 176 1.10 -3.25 29.80
N GLY A 177 0.90 -3.05 28.50
CA GLY A 177 0.03 -2.00 27.95
C GLY A 177 0.72 -0.66 27.69
N GLU A 178 1.96 -0.45 28.15
CA GLU A 178 2.70 0.75 27.80
C GLU A 178 3.06 0.76 26.29
N VAL A 179 2.88 1.92 25.66
CA VAL A 179 3.26 2.14 24.27
C VAL A 179 4.77 2.32 24.16
N ILE A 180 5.41 1.55 23.30
CA ILE A 180 6.85 1.62 23.03
C ILE A 180 7.15 2.49 21.82
N THR A 181 6.31 2.40 20.79
CA THR A 181 6.46 3.21 19.59
C THR A 181 5.12 3.42 18.90
N ALA A 182 5.02 4.56 18.21
CA ALA A 182 3.92 4.87 17.31
C ALA A 182 4.51 5.53 16.06
N GLU A 183 4.45 4.82 14.93
CA GLU A 183 5.06 5.29 13.69
C GLU A 183 4.12 5.14 12.49
N THR A 184 4.26 6.03 11.52
CA THR A 184 3.66 5.87 10.19
C THR A 184 4.65 5.12 9.31
N SER A 185 4.18 4.16 8.53
CA SER A 185 5.06 3.41 7.64
C SER A 185 5.75 4.31 6.63
N TYR A 186 7.03 4.10 6.42
CA TYR A 186 7.83 4.80 5.42
C TYR A 186 7.33 4.51 4.00
N ALA A 187 7.01 3.25 3.73
CA ALA A 187 6.39 2.81 2.49
C ALA A 187 5.37 1.70 2.76
N ALA A 188 4.37 1.60 1.89
CA ALA A 188 3.33 0.59 1.98
C ALA A 188 2.76 0.28 0.59
N PHE A 189 2.29 -0.95 0.40
CA PHE A 189 1.58 -1.33 -0.81
C PHE A 189 0.53 -2.41 -0.50
N PRO A 190 -0.69 -2.34 -1.09
CA PRO A 190 -1.71 -3.35 -0.89
C PRO A 190 -1.33 -4.68 -1.55
N ASN A 191 -1.73 -5.80 -0.96
CA ASN A 191 -1.58 -7.10 -1.59
C ASN A 191 -2.40 -7.21 -2.88
N GLY A 192 -2.03 -8.11 -3.78
CA GLY A 192 -2.65 -8.23 -5.10
C GLY A 192 -4.16 -8.50 -5.07
N ASN A 193 -4.66 -9.24 -4.07
CA ASN A 193 -6.10 -9.49 -3.85
C ASN A 193 -6.82 -8.32 -3.17
N GLN A 194 -6.10 -7.32 -2.68
CA GLN A 194 -6.63 -6.14 -1.97
C GLN A 194 -6.57 -4.85 -2.81
N LEU A 195 -6.01 -4.89 -4.02
CA LEU A 195 -5.78 -3.71 -4.88
C LEU A 195 -7.04 -2.89 -5.15
N TYR A 196 -8.20 -3.54 -5.27
CA TYR A 196 -9.48 -2.87 -5.55
C TYR A 196 -10.42 -2.81 -4.35
N LEU A 197 -9.91 -3.17 -3.16
CA LEU A 197 -10.61 -3.02 -1.89
C LEU A 197 -10.00 -1.92 -1.04
N ASN A 198 -8.67 -1.88 -0.98
CA ASN A 198 -7.94 -0.97 -0.12
C ASN A 198 -7.33 0.19 -0.90
N CYS A 199 -7.30 1.34 -0.26
CA CYS A 199 -6.63 2.53 -0.78
C CYS A 199 -5.15 2.25 -1.05
N SER A 200 -4.69 2.51 -2.27
CA SER A 200 -3.30 2.27 -2.66
C SER A 200 -2.30 3.21 -1.97
N HIS A 201 -2.78 4.24 -1.25
CA HIS A 201 -1.96 5.16 -0.48
C HIS A 201 -1.97 4.84 1.01
N CYS A 202 -3.14 4.82 1.65
CA CYS A 202 -3.25 4.70 3.11
C CYS A 202 -3.63 3.30 3.61
N LEU A 203 -3.89 2.34 2.71
CA LEU A 203 -4.33 0.97 2.97
C LEU A 203 -5.69 0.83 3.68
N CYS A 204 -6.40 1.93 3.95
CA CYS A 204 -7.77 1.86 4.48
C CYS A 204 -8.73 1.25 3.45
N LEU A 205 -9.81 0.63 3.92
CA LEU A 205 -10.86 0.11 3.06
C LEU A 205 -11.51 1.24 2.26
N ALA A 206 -11.55 1.11 0.95
CA ALA A 206 -12.02 2.13 0.02
C ALA A 206 -13.46 1.82 -0.43
N TRP A 207 -14.47 2.03 0.44
CA TRP A 207 -15.87 1.78 0.12
C TRP A 207 -16.35 2.45 -1.17
N ASN A 208 -15.98 3.70 -1.36
CA ASN A 208 -16.24 4.49 -2.55
C ASN A 208 -14.97 4.74 -3.35
N GLY A 209 -14.09 3.74 -3.44
CA GLY A 209 -12.78 3.86 -4.08
C GLY A 209 -12.82 4.68 -5.37
N ILE A 210 -11.96 5.69 -5.44
CA ILE A 210 -11.78 6.60 -6.56
C ILE A 210 -10.62 6.07 -7.40
N PRO A 211 -10.81 5.78 -8.68
CA PRO A 211 -9.72 5.28 -9.51
C PRO A 211 -8.72 6.39 -9.85
N CYS A 212 -7.50 6.00 -10.17
CA CYS A 212 -6.58 6.90 -10.88
C CYS A 212 -7.19 7.32 -12.23
N ASP A 213 -6.95 8.54 -12.67
CA ASP A 213 -7.49 9.02 -13.95
C ASP A 213 -6.81 8.36 -15.16
N SER A 214 -5.54 7.96 -15.01
CA SER A 214 -4.71 7.46 -16.11
C SER A 214 -4.55 5.94 -16.13
N CYS A 215 -4.16 5.31 -15.01
CA CYS A 215 -4.02 3.86 -14.93
C CYS A 215 -5.27 3.20 -14.34
N ALA A 216 -5.38 1.87 -14.55
CA ALA A 216 -6.50 1.07 -14.04
C ALA A 216 -6.14 0.23 -12.80
N HIS A 217 -4.95 0.43 -12.21
CA HIS A 217 -4.43 -0.46 -11.18
C HIS A 217 -4.50 0.10 -9.76
N PHE A 218 -4.85 1.39 -9.61
CA PHE A 218 -4.93 2.04 -8.31
C PHE A 218 -6.30 2.63 -8.03
N ILE A 219 -6.77 2.41 -6.80
CA ILE A 219 -7.91 3.11 -6.22
C ILE A 219 -7.47 3.81 -4.94
N PHE A 220 -8.15 4.90 -4.62
CA PHE A 220 -7.90 5.74 -3.45
C PHE A 220 -9.20 5.90 -2.65
N CYS A 221 -9.12 6.00 -1.33
CA CYS A 221 -10.32 6.19 -0.51
C CYS A 221 -10.88 7.61 -0.59
N SER A 222 -10.04 8.60 -0.92
CA SER A 222 -10.40 10.01 -1.04
C SER A 222 -9.57 10.72 -2.10
N GLU A 223 -9.98 11.93 -2.48
CA GLU A 223 -9.22 12.81 -3.39
C GLU A 223 -7.91 13.26 -2.77
N GLU A 224 -7.86 13.44 -1.43
CA GLU A 224 -6.65 13.77 -0.69
C GLU A 224 -5.61 12.65 -0.84
N CYS A 225 -5.98 11.40 -0.55
CA CYS A 225 -5.08 10.25 -0.74
C CYS A 225 -4.61 10.12 -2.19
N LYS A 226 -5.48 10.40 -3.18
CA LYS A 226 -5.13 10.40 -4.61
C LYS A 226 -4.09 11.47 -4.92
N LYS A 227 -4.29 12.69 -4.42
CA LYS A 227 -3.39 13.84 -4.60
C LYS A 227 -2.05 13.63 -3.89
N GLU A 228 -2.06 13.15 -2.65
CA GLU A 228 -0.84 12.85 -1.90
C GLU A 228 0.00 11.78 -2.58
N ALA A 229 -0.64 10.67 -3.01
CA ALA A 229 0.03 9.62 -3.76
C ALA A 229 0.64 10.14 -5.07
N TRP A 230 -0.12 10.94 -5.83
CA TRP A 230 0.33 11.54 -7.08
C TRP A 230 1.59 12.38 -6.86
N ASN A 231 1.56 13.27 -5.90
CA ASN A 231 2.67 14.16 -5.60
C ASN A 231 3.91 13.40 -5.09
N ALA A 232 3.69 12.35 -4.28
CA ALA A 232 4.80 11.63 -3.67
C ALA A 232 5.49 10.62 -4.62
N TYR A 233 4.71 9.88 -5.44
CA TYR A 233 5.27 8.79 -6.24
C TYR A 233 4.41 8.33 -7.41
N HIS A 234 3.07 8.49 -7.35
CA HIS A 234 2.18 7.80 -8.30
C HIS A 234 2.25 8.37 -9.72
N ASP A 235 2.61 9.62 -9.91
CA ASP A 235 2.86 10.23 -11.23
C ASP A 235 3.91 9.47 -12.06
N ILE A 236 4.89 8.87 -11.37
CA ILE A 236 5.90 7.98 -11.94
C ILE A 236 5.40 6.53 -11.98
N GLU A 237 4.90 5.99 -10.85
CA GLU A 237 4.37 4.63 -10.78
C GLU A 237 3.28 4.38 -11.82
N CYS A 238 2.40 5.36 -12.04
CA CYS A 238 1.30 5.30 -12.99
C CYS A 238 1.73 4.90 -14.40
N ARG A 239 2.95 5.28 -14.79
CA ARG A 239 3.52 5.01 -16.11
C ARG A 239 4.12 3.61 -16.22
N ILE A 240 4.61 3.03 -15.12
CA ILE A 240 5.35 1.76 -15.13
C ILE A 240 4.56 0.58 -14.59
N ILE A 241 3.57 0.80 -13.71
CA ILE A 241 2.85 -0.29 -13.05
C ILE A 241 2.17 -1.27 -13.99
N PRO A 242 1.54 -0.85 -15.10
CA PRO A 242 0.93 -1.79 -16.02
C PRO A 242 1.95 -2.80 -16.58
N TYR A 243 3.15 -2.34 -16.87
CA TYR A 243 4.23 -3.18 -17.38
C TYR A 243 4.83 -4.10 -16.31
N ILE A 244 4.89 -3.64 -15.06
CA ILE A 244 5.31 -4.49 -13.93
C ILE A 244 4.35 -5.68 -13.81
N PHE A 245 3.03 -5.45 -13.85
CA PHE A 245 2.03 -6.52 -13.76
C PHE A 245 2.04 -7.48 -14.95
N LEU A 246 2.50 -7.04 -16.13
CA LEU A 246 2.66 -7.92 -17.29
C LEU A 246 3.92 -8.78 -17.23
N ASN A 247 4.99 -8.28 -16.62
CA ASN A 247 6.28 -8.96 -16.59
C ASN A 247 6.47 -9.87 -15.36
N ILE A 248 5.66 -9.68 -14.33
CA ILE A 248 5.74 -10.47 -13.09
C ILE A 248 4.55 -11.42 -13.04
N THR A 249 4.82 -12.71 -13.15
CA THR A 249 3.79 -13.75 -13.19
C THR A 249 3.27 -14.12 -11.80
N GLU A 250 4.10 -13.98 -10.76
CA GLU A 250 3.72 -14.33 -9.39
C GLU A 250 3.12 -13.14 -8.63
N LYS A 251 1.79 -13.16 -8.49
CA LYS A 251 1.04 -12.11 -7.80
C LYS A 251 1.42 -11.94 -6.32
N SER A 252 1.96 -12.97 -5.68
CA SER A 252 2.45 -12.93 -4.30
C SER A 252 3.58 -11.92 -4.10
N ASN A 253 4.38 -11.67 -5.12
CA ASN A 253 5.56 -10.79 -5.04
C ASN A 253 5.27 -9.33 -5.41
N TYR A 254 4.07 -9.01 -5.92
CA TYR A 254 3.74 -7.66 -6.36
C TYR A 254 3.92 -6.62 -5.25
N ALA A 255 3.44 -6.91 -4.04
CA ALA A 255 3.51 -5.96 -2.94
C ALA A 255 4.97 -5.60 -2.61
N SER A 256 5.87 -6.58 -2.55
CA SER A 256 7.29 -6.35 -2.24
C SER A 256 7.99 -5.56 -3.34
N ILE A 257 7.76 -5.92 -4.59
CA ILE A 257 8.38 -5.26 -5.75
C ILE A 257 7.90 -3.81 -5.85
N MET A 258 6.58 -3.60 -5.73
CA MET A 258 6.00 -2.25 -5.80
C MET A 258 6.38 -1.39 -4.60
N THR A 259 6.50 -1.96 -3.40
CA THR A 259 7.00 -1.23 -2.25
C THR A 259 8.44 -0.78 -2.46
N SER A 260 9.30 -1.64 -3.02
CA SER A 260 10.69 -1.30 -3.32
C SER A 260 10.80 -0.22 -4.40
N ALA A 261 10.00 -0.32 -5.46
CA ALA A 261 9.91 0.70 -6.51
C ALA A 261 9.40 2.03 -5.93
N ARG A 262 8.39 2.00 -5.05
CA ARG A 262 7.84 3.18 -4.38
C ARG A 262 8.88 3.87 -3.50
N ILE A 263 9.66 3.12 -2.72
CA ILE A 263 10.76 3.65 -1.91
C ILE A 263 11.77 4.36 -2.83
N PHE A 264 12.18 3.71 -3.91
CA PHE A 264 13.12 4.26 -4.88
C PHE A 264 12.59 5.56 -5.51
N ILE A 265 11.36 5.55 -6.02
CA ILE A 265 10.74 6.70 -6.67
C ILE A 265 10.59 7.87 -5.68
N THR A 266 10.11 7.60 -4.47
CA THR A 266 9.94 8.62 -3.44
C THR A 266 11.28 9.25 -3.06
N ALA A 267 12.31 8.44 -2.89
CA ALA A 267 13.67 8.91 -2.60
C ALA A 267 14.23 9.73 -3.77
N ALA A 268 14.10 9.25 -4.99
CA ALA A 268 14.58 9.95 -6.18
C ALA A 268 13.88 11.30 -6.40
N LYS A 269 12.56 11.39 -6.09
CA LYS A 269 11.81 12.66 -6.15
C LYS A 269 12.18 13.63 -5.04
N LYS A 270 12.40 13.13 -3.82
CA LYS A 270 12.66 13.95 -2.63
C LYS A 270 14.10 14.43 -2.56
N GLU A 271 15.03 13.52 -2.80
CA GLU A 271 16.48 13.77 -2.65
C GLU A 271 17.16 14.12 -3.99
N GLY A 272 16.58 13.72 -5.12
CA GLY A 272 17.24 13.67 -6.41
C GLY A 272 18.14 12.44 -6.55
N ILE A 273 18.30 11.94 -7.79
CA ILE A 273 19.08 10.72 -8.06
C ILE A 273 20.55 10.87 -7.61
N LYS A 274 21.19 12.02 -7.86
CA LYS A 274 22.59 12.27 -7.50
C LYS A 274 22.80 12.14 -5.98
N ASN A 275 22.01 12.83 -5.19
CA ASN A 275 22.11 12.80 -3.73
C ASN A 275 21.77 11.40 -3.19
N MET A 276 20.78 10.71 -3.79
CA MET A 276 20.45 9.33 -3.45
C MET A 276 21.63 8.37 -3.68
N LEU A 277 22.39 8.54 -4.77
CA LEU A 277 23.60 7.77 -5.06
C LEU A 277 24.70 8.07 -4.03
N GLU A 278 24.93 9.34 -3.68
CA GLU A 278 25.92 9.76 -2.69
C GLU A 278 25.58 9.21 -1.29
N ILE A 279 24.30 9.26 -0.89
CA ILE A 279 23.82 8.66 0.36
C ILE A 279 24.08 7.14 0.37
N ALA A 280 23.71 6.44 -0.71
CA ALA A 280 23.87 5.01 -0.82
C ALA A 280 25.35 4.61 -0.74
N GLU A 281 26.21 5.27 -1.50
CA GLU A 281 27.65 5.03 -1.50
C GLU A 281 28.30 5.31 -0.14
N SER A 282 27.86 6.38 0.55
CA SER A 282 28.33 6.71 1.90
C SER A 282 27.95 5.62 2.90
N ILE A 283 26.73 5.08 2.82
CA ILE A 283 26.27 4.00 3.71
C ILE A 283 26.99 2.69 3.42
N ASP A 284 27.17 2.35 2.14
CA ASP A 284 27.77 1.07 1.73
C ASP A 284 29.30 1.01 2.01
N LYS A 285 29.97 2.17 2.12
CA LYS A 285 31.38 2.27 2.53
C LYS A 285 31.59 2.18 4.04
N GLN A 286 30.53 2.40 4.82
CA GLN A 286 30.63 2.38 6.28
C GLN A 286 30.41 0.95 6.78
N ASP A 287 31.16 0.55 7.80
CA ASP A 287 30.85 -0.67 8.52
C ASP A 287 29.43 -0.53 9.12
N SER A 288 28.50 -1.30 8.57
CA SER A 288 27.06 -1.20 8.85
C SER A 288 26.68 -1.29 10.33
N CYS A 289 27.67 -1.69 11.16
CA CYS A 289 27.48 -1.95 12.57
C CYS A 289 27.55 -0.71 13.46
N THR A 290 28.28 0.33 13.07
CA THR A 290 28.66 1.39 14.03
C THR A 290 28.25 2.82 13.66
N SER A 291 27.90 3.08 12.42
CA SER A 291 28.03 4.43 11.87
C SER A 291 26.74 5.27 11.79
N VAL A 292 25.59 4.67 11.95
CA VAL A 292 24.31 5.33 11.59
C VAL A 292 23.87 6.40 12.56
N TRP A 293 24.33 6.31 13.78
CA TRP A 293 23.76 7.07 14.89
C TRP A 293 24.68 8.12 15.47
N SER A 294 25.89 8.25 14.92
CA SER A 294 26.94 8.92 15.65
C SER A 294 26.78 10.42 15.82
N ASN A 295 26.02 11.17 15.02
CA ASN A 295 25.99 12.62 15.21
C ASN A 295 24.73 13.40 14.74
N LYS A 296 23.69 12.78 14.17
CA LYS A 296 22.54 13.52 13.63
C LYS A 296 21.15 13.02 14.07
N GLY A 297 21.08 12.05 14.96
CA GLY A 297 19.81 11.42 15.36
C GLY A 297 19.22 10.52 14.26
N PHE A 298 18.35 9.59 14.64
CA PHE A 298 17.58 8.78 13.70
C PHE A 298 16.38 9.56 13.18
N ASN A 299 16.29 9.68 11.86
CA ASN A 299 15.12 10.26 11.23
C ASN A 299 14.36 9.16 10.47
N TYR A 300 13.23 8.75 11.02
CA TYR A 300 12.35 7.70 10.48
C TYR A 300 11.62 8.10 9.17
N GLU A 301 11.90 9.28 8.64
CA GLU A 301 11.30 9.79 7.41
C GLU A 301 12.30 9.93 6.25
N THR A 302 13.56 9.49 6.42
CA THR A 302 14.60 9.69 5.41
C THR A 302 14.95 8.43 4.65
N PHE A 303 15.37 8.60 3.40
CA PHE A 303 15.93 7.53 2.58
C PHE A 303 17.17 6.90 3.24
N SER A 304 18.02 7.73 3.83
CA SER A 304 19.23 7.25 4.53
C SER A 304 18.89 6.23 5.63
N SER A 305 17.88 6.51 6.46
CA SER A 305 17.45 5.57 7.51
C SER A 305 16.84 4.29 6.94
N CYS A 306 16.08 4.39 5.85
CA CYS A 306 15.53 3.23 5.16
C CYS A 306 16.64 2.37 4.52
N TYR A 307 17.54 2.99 3.78
CA TYR A 307 18.61 2.30 3.06
C TYR A 307 19.63 1.63 3.97
N ASN A 308 19.67 2.05 5.22
CA ASN A 308 20.51 1.50 6.27
C ASN A 308 19.88 0.37 7.08
N LEU A 309 18.67 -0.07 6.74
CA LEU A 309 18.06 -1.25 7.36
C LEU A 309 18.88 -2.51 7.04
N ILE A 310 18.74 -3.52 7.91
CA ILE A 310 19.50 -4.76 7.81
C ILE A 310 19.07 -5.56 6.59
N THR A 311 20.06 -6.10 5.88
CA THR A 311 19.85 -7.11 4.83
C THR A 311 20.72 -8.32 5.17
N HIS A 312 20.25 -9.51 4.77
CA HIS A 312 21.03 -10.74 4.90
C HIS A 312 21.58 -11.17 3.54
N GLU A 313 22.67 -11.93 3.59
CA GLU A 313 23.12 -12.65 2.41
C GLU A 313 22.09 -13.71 2.03
N ASN A 314 21.79 -13.81 0.76
CA ASN A 314 20.82 -14.75 0.21
C ASN A 314 21.52 -15.84 -0.57
N SER A 315 20.79 -16.93 -0.86
CA SER A 315 21.27 -17.92 -1.82
C SER A 315 21.46 -17.27 -3.20
N PHE A 316 22.33 -17.89 -4.00
CA PHE A 316 22.58 -17.43 -5.37
C PHE A 316 21.29 -17.26 -6.20
N GLU A 317 20.34 -18.15 -6.01
CA GLU A 317 19.04 -18.11 -6.71
C GLU A 317 18.23 -16.84 -6.35
N HIS A 318 18.14 -16.51 -5.07
CA HIS A 318 17.44 -15.29 -4.62
C HIS A 318 18.14 -14.01 -5.12
N GLU A 319 19.47 -14.00 -5.17
CA GLU A 319 20.21 -12.86 -5.72
C GLU A 319 19.89 -12.65 -7.22
N GLN A 320 19.77 -13.70 -8.00
CA GLN A 320 19.40 -13.60 -9.40
C GLN A 320 17.95 -13.10 -9.57
N ILE A 321 17.04 -13.51 -8.70
CA ILE A 321 15.65 -13.03 -8.70
C ILE A 321 15.61 -11.52 -8.43
N TYR A 322 16.29 -11.04 -7.37
CA TYR A 322 16.35 -9.60 -7.06
C TYR A 322 17.00 -8.79 -8.18
N LYS A 323 18.06 -9.31 -8.78
CA LYS A 323 18.71 -8.68 -9.92
C LYS A 323 17.77 -8.57 -11.13
N CYS A 324 17.02 -9.62 -11.44
CA CYS A 324 16.03 -9.60 -12.50
C CYS A 324 14.93 -8.56 -12.22
N GLN A 325 14.39 -8.53 -11.00
CA GLN A 325 13.35 -7.58 -10.59
C GLN A 325 13.86 -6.13 -10.62
N ALA A 326 15.08 -5.88 -10.13
CA ALA A 326 15.71 -4.56 -10.18
C ALA A 326 15.88 -4.06 -11.61
N ASN A 327 16.34 -4.94 -12.53
CA ASN A 327 16.50 -4.61 -13.92
C ASN A 327 15.16 -4.32 -14.62
N ILE A 328 14.10 -5.05 -14.31
CA ILE A 328 12.75 -4.77 -14.81
C ILE A 328 12.34 -3.35 -14.37
N ILE A 329 12.42 -3.04 -13.09
CA ILE A 329 12.05 -1.73 -12.56
C ILE A 329 12.87 -0.63 -13.23
N LEU A 330 14.19 -0.79 -13.27
CA LEU A 330 15.11 0.22 -13.79
C LEU A 330 14.87 0.51 -15.28
N ASN A 331 14.71 -0.55 -16.09
CA ASN A 331 14.42 -0.41 -17.53
C ASN A 331 13.07 0.29 -17.77
N LEU A 332 12.04 -0.02 -16.95
CA LEU A 332 10.75 0.64 -17.06
C LEU A 332 10.83 2.12 -16.66
N LEU A 333 11.54 2.44 -15.57
CA LEU A 333 11.77 3.83 -15.16
C LEU A 333 12.51 4.62 -16.23
N TYR A 334 13.53 4.05 -16.84
CA TYR A 334 14.29 4.69 -17.92
C TYR A 334 13.46 4.88 -19.19
N THR A 335 12.66 3.87 -19.56
CA THR A 335 11.92 3.87 -20.84
C THR A 335 10.67 4.75 -20.78
N TYR A 336 9.96 4.74 -19.66
CA TYR A 336 8.63 5.37 -19.58
C TYR A 336 8.57 6.62 -18.71
N THR A 337 9.71 7.03 -18.10
CA THR A 337 9.76 8.20 -17.22
C THR A 337 11.04 9.01 -17.44
N ASP A 338 11.03 10.26 -17.01
CA ASP A 338 12.20 11.12 -17.06
C ASP A 338 13.04 11.12 -15.79
N ILE A 339 12.67 10.29 -14.79
CA ILE A 339 13.26 10.36 -13.44
C ILE A 339 14.77 10.09 -13.44
N ILE A 340 15.25 9.22 -14.35
CA ILE A 340 16.69 8.92 -14.50
C ILE A 340 17.35 9.90 -15.47
N ASN A 341 16.63 10.33 -16.50
CA ASN A 341 17.17 11.21 -17.55
C ASN A 341 17.44 12.64 -17.06
N THR A 342 16.90 13.04 -15.91
CA THR A 342 17.19 14.36 -15.30
C THR A 342 18.66 14.55 -14.95
N LEU A 343 19.43 13.47 -14.74
CA LEU A 343 20.87 13.53 -14.51
C LEU A 343 21.67 14.02 -15.73
N GLN A 344 21.22 13.70 -16.93
CA GLN A 344 21.94 14.08 -18.16
C GLN A 344 21.79 15.56 -18.50
N LYS A 345 20.69 16.20 -18.02
CA LYS A 345 20.39 17.61 -18.35
C LYS A 345 21.06 18.60 -17.41
N THR A 346 21.44 18.20 -16.21
CA THR A 346 22.06 19.08 -15.20
C THR A 346 23.57 19.14 -15.26
N ASP A 347 24.23 18.22 -15.95
CA ASP A 347 25.69 18.09 -15.96
C ASP A 347 26.37 18.46 -17.30
N SER A 348 25.70 19.21 -18.18
CA SER A 348 26.34 19.70 -19.42
C SER A 348 27.60 20.53 -19.20
N ASP A 349 27.83 21.04 -17.98
CA ASP A 349 28.94 21.91 -17.62
C ASP A 349 29.96 21.31 -16.62
N ALA A 350 29.79 20.04 -16.17
CA ALA A 350 30.69 19.45 -15.20
C ALA A 350 31.63 18.40 -15.83
N LYS A 351 32.94 18.54 -15.60
CA LYS A 351 34.00 17.60 -15.95
C LYS A 351 33.90 16.18 -15.37
N ASN A 352 32.83 15.87 -14.64
CA ASN A 352 32.50 14.59 -14.04
C ASN A 352 31.15 14.06 -14.56
N SER A 353 31.02 13.86 -15.88
CA SER A 353 29.90 13.10 -16.41
C SER A 353 30.09 11.65 -15.98
N TYR A 354 29.25 11.17 -15.05
CA TYR A 354 29.13 9.74 -14.81
C TYR A 354 28.77 9.05 -16.12
N ASP A 355 29.53 8.02 -16.50
CA ASP A 355 29.13 7.17 -17.61
C ASP A 355 27.75 6.58 -17.29
N ILE A 356 26.83 6.64 -18.24
CA ILE A 356 25.45 6.12 -18.10
C ILE A 356 25.46 4.68 -17.59
N VAL A 357 26.44 3.87 -18.00
CA VAL A 357 26.61 2.49 -17.56
C VAL A 357 26.92 2.42 -16.05
N GLN A 358 27.75 3.33 -15.55
CA GLN A 358 28.09 3.40 -14.13
C GLN A 358 26.88 3.81 -13.29
N ILE A 359 26.09 4.78 -13.77
CA ILE A 359 24.83 5.21 -13.12
C ILE A 359 23.87 4.02 -13.04
N PHE A 360 23.63 3.32 -14.15
CA PHE A 360 22.74 2.17 -14.19
C PHE A 360 23.19 1.06 -13.25
N SER A 361 24.49 0.76 -13.22
CA SER A 361 25.03 -0.24 -12.29
C SER A 361 24.86 0.15 -10.83
N ALA A 362 25.00 1.44 -10.48
CA ALA A 362 24.80 1.94 -9.14
C ALA A 362 23.32 1.92 -8.75
N LEU A 363 22.41 2.32 -9.62
CA LEU A 363 20.96 2.27 -9.40
C LEU A 363 20.44 0.84 -9.28
N GLU A 364 20.97 -0.10 -10.07
CA GLU A 364 20.68 -1.53 -9.96
C GLU A 364 21.02 -2.05 -8.55
N LYS A 365 22.21 -1.72 -8.04
CA LYS A 365 22.64 -2.10 -6.68
C LYS A 365 21.70 -1.54 -5.63
N ILE A 366 21.29 -0.27 -5.75
CA ILE A 366 20.33 0.35 -4.84
C ILE A 366 19.01 -0.42 -4.86
N LEU A 367 18.45 -0.70 -6.04
CA LEU A 367 17.18 -1.43 -6.16
C LEU A 367 17.27 -2.85 -5.61
N ILE A 368 18.36 -3.59 -5.85
CA ILE A 368 18.59 -4.91 -5.26
C ILE A 368 18.57 -4.80 -3.73
N LYS A 369 19.28 -3.83 -3.15
CA LYS A 369 19.29 -3.64 -1.71
C LYS A 369 17.93 -3.26 -1.17
N LEU A 370 17.15 -2.40 -1.85
CA LEU A 370 15.79 -2.07 -1.46
C LEU A 370 14.85 -3.29 -1.50
N LEU A 371 14.96 -4.14 -2.50
CA LEU A 371 14.22 -5.41 -2.57
C LEU A 371 14.52 -6.31 -1.38
N LYS A 372 15.80 -6.44 -0.99
CA LYS A 372 16.21 -7.15 0.21
C LYS A 372 15.68 -6.48 1.48
N ILE A 373 15.79 -5.16 1.59
CA ILE A 373 15.26 -4.41 2.74
C ILE A 373 13.77 -4.69 2.91
N VAL A 374 12.99 -4.60 1.85
CA VAL A 374 11.55 -4.90 1.90
C VAL A 374 11.30 -6.36 2.28
N ALA A 375 12.06 -7.30 1.73
CA ALA A 375 11.89 -8.73 2.05
C ALA A 375 12.13 -9.04 3.53
N PHE A 376 13.08 -8.37 4.19
CA PHE A 376 13.47 -8.65 5.57
C PHE A 376 12.88 -7.71 6.62
N ASN A 377 12.44 -6.51 6.24
CA ASN A 377 12.00 -5.48 7.18
C ASN A 377 10.55 -5.03 6.95
N SER A 378 9.80 -5.71 6.08
CA SER A 378 8.37 -5.41 5.93
C SER A 378 7.51 -6.26 6.86
N TYR A 379 6.36 -5.71 7.22
CA TYR A 379 5.34 -6.39 8.00
C TYR A 379 4.06 -6.53 7.18
N GLY A 380 3.38 -7.67 7.34
CA GLY A 380 2.01 -7.79 6.89
C GLY A 380 1.12 -6.80 7.63
N TYR A 381 0.44 -5.93 6.90
CA TYR A 381 -0.48 -4.96 7.48
C TYR A 381 -1.86 -5.61 7.63
N GLU A 382 -2.24 -5.85 8.88
CA GLU A 382 -3.52 -6.40 9.28
C GLU A 382 -4.22 -5.38 10.18
N ILE A 383 -5.37 -4.88 9.75
CA ILE A 383 -6.20 -4.10 10.67
C ILE A 383 -7.04 -5.09 11.46
N HIS A 384 -6.72 -5.29 12.73
CA HIS A 384 -7.57 -6.03 13.65
C HIS A 384 -8.79 -5.17 13.99
N HIS A 385 -9.89 -5.48 13.33
CA HIS A 385 -11.14 -4.74 13.47
C HIS A 385 -11.89 -5.13 14.75
N GLY A 386 -11.36 -4.79 15.91
CA GLY A 386 -12.23 -4.61 17.06
C GLY A 386 -13.28 -3.50 16.83
N THR A 387 -12.99 -2.58 15.91
CA THR A 387 -13.77 -1.37 15.62
C THR A 387 -14.54 -1.39 14.29
N TYR A 388 -14.17 -2.22 13.30
CA TYR A 388 -14.95 -2.36 12.08
C TYR A 388 -15.97 -3.51 12.18
N HIS A 389 -16.73 -3.53 13.26
CA HIS A 389 -17.90 -4.37 13.36
C HIS A 389 -18.98 -3.84 12.41
N LEU A 390 -18.86 -4.18 11.13
CA LEU A 390 -20.00 -4.07 10.24
C LEU A 390 -21.04 -5.09 10.67
N LYS A 391 -21.92 -4.67 11.56
CA LYS A 391 -23.15 -5.40 11.85
C LYS A 391 -24.08 -5.30 10.65
N VAL A 392 -23.83 -6.12 9.65
CA VAL A 392 -24.84 -6.43 8.65
C VAL A 392 -25.61 -7.63 9.19
N LYS A 393 -26.71 -7.42 9.93
CA LYS A 393 -27.58 -8.49 10.44
C LYS A 393 -26.78 -9.71 10.97
N ASN A 394 -25.86 -9.49 11.91
CA ASN A 394 -24.97 -10.52 12.47
C ASN A 394 -23.89 -11.09 11.53
N GLN A 395 -23.64 -10.49 10.38
CA GLN A 395 -22.50 -10.84 9.52
C GLN A 395 -21.45 -9.74 9.61
N PHE A 396 -20.21 -10.14 9.80
CA PHE A 396 -19.05 -9.25 9.84
C PHE A 396 -18.34 -9.33 8.50
N LEU A 397 -17.90 -8.21 7.94
CA LEU A 397 -16.88 -8.24 6.90
C LEU A 397 -15.58 -8.66 7.59
N MET A 398 -15.13 -9.87 7.29
CA MET A 398 -14.03 -10.50 8.01
C MET A 398 -12.67 -9.95 7.60
N PRO A 399 -11.84 -9.68 8.57
CA PRO A 399 -10.55 -9.04 8.37
C PRO A 399 -9.35 -10.00 8.35
N ASP A 400 -9.54 -11.30 8.20
CA ASP A 400 -8.48 -12.30 8.37
C ASP A 400 -7.45 -12.35 7.23
N SER A 401 -7.36 -11.31 6.40
CA SER A 401 -6.36 -11.25 5.34
C SER A 401 -5.44 -10.04 5.49
N VAL A 402 -4.16 -10.28 5.35
CA VAL A 402 -3.14 -9.24 5.21
C VAL A 402 -3.56 -8.29 4.09
N LYS A 403 -3.83 -7.04 4.43
CA LYS A 403 -4.30 -6.01 3.48
C LYS A 403 -3.19 -5.52 2.55
N GLY A 404 -1.96 -5.59 3.02
CA GLY A 404 -0.78 -5.14 2.30
C GLY A 404 0.47 -5.36 3.12
N ILE A 405 1.57 -4.84 2.66
CA ILE A 405 2.82 -4.78 3.41
C ILE A 405 3.17 -3.33 3.74
N ILE A 406 3.81 -3.15 4.88
CA ILE A 406 4.35 -1.87 5.31
C ILE A 406 5.82 -2.02 5.70
N VAL A 407 6.60 -0.98 5.46
CA VAL A 407 7.97 -0.84 5.95
C VAL A 407 8.00 0.27 6.98
N THR A 408 8.35 -0.06 8.21
CA THR A 408 8.53 0.87 9.32
C THR A 408 9.99 0.91 9.69
N LEU A 409 10.52 2.09 10.00
CA LEU A 409 11.97 2.23 10.12
C LEU A 409 12.48 1.93 11.53
N PHE A 410 11.75 2.38 12.55
CA PHE A 410 12.15 2.13 13.95
C PHE A 410 11.81 0.70 14.38
N SER A 411 10.61 0.22 14.06
CA SER A 411 10.19 -1.13 14.46
C SER A 411 10.96 -2.25 13.79
N ALA A 412 11.71 -1.97 12.72
CA ALA A 412 12.63 -2.92 12.10
C ALA A 412 13.81 -3.34 13.02
N PHE A 413 14.04 -2.62 14.11
CA PHE A 413 15.10 -2.94 15.09
C PHE A 413 14.63 -3.83 16.24
N PHE A 414 13.37 -4.23 16.31
CA PHE A 414 12.93 -5.27 17.23
C PHE A 414 13.35 -6.64 16.74
N ASN A 415 14.07 -7.36 17.56
CA ASN A 415 14.45 -8.73 17.25
C ASN A 415 13.27 -9.69 17.42
N HIS A 416 13.30 -10.80 16.69
CA HIS A 416 12.27 -11.84 16.76
C HIS A 416 12.45 -12.75 17.98
N SER A 417 11.34 -13.16 18.59
CA SER A 417 11.26 -14.27 19.55
C SER A 417 9.94 -15.03 19.37
N CYS A 418 10.00 -16.35 19.52
CA CYS A 418 8.81 -17.19 19.59
C CYS A 418 8.02 -16.99 20.90
N TYR A 419 8.60 -16.26 21.89
CA TYR A 419 7.94 -15.84 23.12
C TYR A 419 8.11 -14.33 23.29
N PRO A 420 7.28 -13.54 22.55
CA PRO A 420 7.43 -12.08 22.49
C PRO A 420 7.00 -11.41 23.80
N ASN A 421 7.58 -10.26 24.09
CA ASN A 421 7.16 -9.39 25.19
C ASN A 421 6.43 -8.12 24.71
N ILE A 422 6.34 -7.93 23.41
CA ILE A 422 5.60 -6.84 22.77
C ILE A 422 4.70 -7.35 21.66
N SER A 423 3.68 -6.56 21.33
CA SER A 423 2.78 -6.80 20.21
C SER A 423 2.60 -5.53 19.38
N ARG A 424 2.28 -5.72 18.12
CA ARG A 424 1.99 -4.66 17.17
C ARG A 424 0.49 -4.47 17.02
N ILE A 425 0.07 -3.21 16.97
CA ILE A 425 -1.31 -2.82 16.68
C ILE A 425 -1.27 -2.00 15.41
N PHE A 426 -1.90 -2.51 14.37
CA PHE A 426 -2.06 -1.80 13.11
C PHE A 426 -3.29 -0.89 13.17
N MET A 427 -3.12 0.33 12.72
CA MET A 427 -4.14 1.37 12.77
C MET A 427 -4.38 1.94 11.37
N PRO A 428 -5.52 2.60 11.13
CA PRO A 428 -5.78 3.27 9.87
C PRO A 428 -4.64 4.21 9.42
N LYS A 429 -4.61 4.52 8.12
CA LYS A 429 -3.64 5.44 7.51
C LYS A 429 -2.17 4.99 7.67
N ARG A 430 -1.92 3.68 7.61
CA ARG A 430 -0.58 3.04 7.69
C ARG A 430 0.16 3.30 9.00
N LYS A 431 -0.55 3.65 10.05
CA LYS A 431 0.02 3.82 11.38
C LYS A 431 0.20 2.45 12.05
N MET A 432 1.21 2.32 12.86
CA MET A 432 1.49 1.15 13.68
C MET A 432 1.95 1.60 15.07
N ALA A 433 1.34 1.07 16.11
CA ALA A 433 1.84 1.18 17.47
C ALA A 433 2.38 -0.17 17.93
N THR A 434 3.40 -0.13 18.78
CA THR A 434 3.93 -1.32 19.46
C THR A 434 3.73 -1.13 20.95
N ILE A 435 3.12 -2.10 21.59
CA ILE A 435 2.83 -2.10 23.02
C ILE A 435 3.47 -3.29 23.73
N THR A 436 3.78 -3.15 25.00
CA THR A 436 4.20 -4.27 25.86
C THR A 436 3.03 -5.16 26.18
N ILE A 437 3.22 -6.48 26.07
CA ILE A 437 2.26 -7.51 26.49
C ILE A 437 2.71 -8.26 27.74
N LEU A 438 4.01 -8.26 28.04
CA LEU A 438 4.61 -8.82 29.23
C LEU A 438 5.51 -7.77 29.92
N PRO A 439 5.67 -7.82 31.26
CA PRO A 439 6.54 -6.90 31.96
C PRO A 439 8.00 -7.01 31.46
N VAL A 440 8.62 -5.87 31.17
CA VAL A 440 10.03 -5.80 30.77
C VAL A 440 10.82 -5.15 31.89
N LYS A 441 11.80 -5.86 32.47
CA LYS A 441 12.65 -5.37 33.54
C LYS A 441 13.99 -4.89 33.01
N LYS A 442 14.38 -3.66 33.33
CA LYS A 442 15.68 -3.07 32.96
C LYS A 442 16.87 -3.90 33.46
N ALA A 443 16.75 -4.45 34.68
CA ALA A 443 17.84 -5.19 35.33
C ALA A 443 18.30 -6.44 34.58
N ASN A 444 17.42 -7.03 33.78
CA ASN A 444 17.69 -8.28 33.08
C ASN A 444 18.36 -8.11 31.71
N ARG A 445 18.69 -6.88 31.29
CA ARG A 445 19.23 -6.56 29.96
C ARG A 445 18.43 -7.20 28.80
N TYR A 446 17.14 -7.47 29.04
CA TYR A 446 16.30 -8.11 28.05
C TYR A 446 16.08 -7.17 26.86
N GLN A 447 16.30 -7.74 25.70
CA GLN A 447 15.86 -7.18 24.45
C GLN A 447 14.35 -7.02 24.48
N ILE A 448 13.87 -5.98 23.87
CA ILE A 448 12.46 -5.87 23.52
C ILE A 448 12.30 -6.65 22.23
N ILE A 449 11.50 -7.70 22.27
CA ILE A 449 11.40 -8.72 21.22
C ILE A 449 9.95 -8.93 20.77
N ILE A 450 9.78 -9.06 19.48
CA ILE A 450 8.49 -9.36 18.81
C ILE A 450 8.38 -10.85 18.52
#